data_35de932c08f9b79d9877826c0d693015
#
_entry.id   35de932c08f9b79d9877826c0d693015
#
_cell.length_a   1.000
_cell.length_b   1.000
_cell.length_c   1.000
_cell.angle_alpha   90.00
_cell.angle_beta   90.00
_cell.angle_gamma   90.00
#
_symmetry.space_group_name_H-M   'P 1'
#
loop_
_entity.id
_entity.type
_entity.pdbx_description
1 polymer ?
#
loop_
_entity_poly.entity_id
_entity_poly.type
_entity_poly.pdbx_seq_one_letter_code
_entity_poly.pdbx_strand_id
1 'polypeptide(L)'
;LLASSAASDVYKRQEKTEVALEDLETKAAEILETMQKEMLERARAHRDSHTYVAHNMEEFEQIFNEKSGFVKAMWCGCQECEDKIKEKLAVTSRCMPFEQEQIADTCVCCGKPAKKMVYWGRAY
;
A
#
# COMPACT_ATOMS: atom_id res chain seq x y z
N LEU A 1 36.43 -10.68 -14.35
CA LEU A 1 35.29 -10.48 -13.46
C LEU A 1 34.08 -11.23 -14.01
N LEU A 2 33.83 -12.38 -13.47
CA LEU A 2 32.62 -13.16 -13.78
C LEU A 2 31.47 -12.55 -12.98
N ALA A 3 30.71 -11.63 -13.59
CA ALA A 3 29.44 -11.19 -13.05
C ALA A 3 28.40 -12.31 -13.24
N SER A 4 27.80 -12.75 -12.16
CA SER A 4 26.65 -13.67 -12.22
C SER A 4 25.46 -12.97 -12.91
N SER A 5 24.52 -13.73 -13.50
CA SER A 5 23.34 -13.16 -14.15
C SER A 5 22.49 -12.27 -13.24
N ALA A 6 22.49 -12.55 -11.93
CA ALA A 6 21.87 -11.69 -10.91
C ALA A 6 22.57 -10.33 -10.76
N ALA A 7 23.90 -10.28 -10.86
CA ALA A 7 24.67 -9.04 -10.88
C ALA A 7 24.42 -8.22 -12.15
N SER A 8 24.09 -8.86 -13.27
CA SER A 8 23.75 -8.19 -14.53
C SER A 8 22.44 -7.41 -14.46
N ASP A 9 21.43 -7.90 -13.75
CA ASP A 9 20.15 -7.18 -13.59
C ASP A 9 20.27 -5.99 -12.64
N VAL A 10 21.08 -6.09 -11.60
CA VAL A 10 21.42 -4.96 -10.72
C VAL A 10 22.24 -3.93 -11.51
N TYR A 11 23.11 -4.38 -12.38
CA TYR A 11 24.01 -3.53 -13.19
C TYR A 11 23.26 -2.64 -14.20
N LYS A 12 22.14 -3.09 -14.76
CA LYS A 12 21.33 -2.31 -15.73
C LYS A 12 20.65 -1.07 -15.11
N ARG A 13 20.61 -0.98 -13.80
CA ARG A 13 19.97 0.14 -13.07
C ARG A 13 20.96 1.09 -12.41
N GLN A 14 22.26 0.84 -12.56
CA GLN A 14 23.31 1.63 -11.89
C GLN A 14 23.95 2.62 -12.85
N GLU A 15 23.83 3.88 -12.52
CA GLU A 15 24.67 4.93 -13.10
C GLU A 15 26.08 4.77 -12.54
N LYS A 16 27.08 4.89 -13.43
CA LYS A 16 28.48 4.93 -13.02
C LYS A 16 28.85 6.34 -12.63
N THR A 17 29.36 6.51 -11.44
CA THR A 17 29.84 7.80 -10.96
C THR A 17 31.34 7.71 -10.68
N GLU A 18 32.11 8.63 -11.25
CA GLU A 18 33.53 8.77 -10.93
C GLU A 18 33.69 9.55 -9.63
N VAL A 19 34.47 9.00 -8.70
CA VAL A 19 34.70 9.58 -7.37
C VAL A 19 36.18 9.53 -7.07
N ALA A 20 36.75 10.61 -6.51
CA ALA A 20 38.08 10.61 -6.01
C ALA A 20 38.23 9.63 -4.83
N LEU A 21 39.39 8.98 -4.71
CA LEU A 21 39.61 7.96 -3.66
C LEU A 21 39.44 8.52 -2.24
N GLU A 22 39.79 9.77 -2.04
CA GLU A 22 39.65 10.49 -0.76
C GLU A 22 38.17 10.74 -0.36
N ASP A 23 37.27 10.82 -1.34
CA ASP A 23 35.83 11.06 -1.13
C ASP A 23 34.98 9.77 -1.16
N LEU A 24 35.60 8.62 -1.40
CA LEU A 24 34.92 7.37 -1.64
C LEU A 24 33.98 6.96 -0.49
N GLU A 25 34.44 7.07 0.75
CA GLU A 25 33.66 6.69 1.93
C GLU A 25 32.44 7.57 2.09
N THR A 26 32.62 8.90 1.99
CA THR A 26 31.51 9.86 2.08
C THR A 26 30.51 9.65 0.96
N LYS A 27 30.99 9.44 -0.27
CA LYS A 27 30.12 9.24 -1.42
C LYS A 27 29.36 7.93 -1.37
N ALA A 28 29.97 6.87 -0.86
CA ALA A 28 29.29 5.59 -0.64
C ALA A 28 28.14 5.73 0.37
N ALA A 29 28.36 6.43 1.48
CA ALA A 29 27.32 6.70 2.47
C ALA A 29 26.15 7.50 1.88
N GLU A 30 26.43 8.58 1.16
CA GLU A 30 25.40 9.39 0.47
C GLU A 30 24.58 8.58 -0.52
N ILE A 31 25.23 7.71 -1.31
CA ILE A 31 24.53 6.85 -2.28
C ILE A 31 23.60 5.89 -1.56
N LEU A 32 24.04 5.25 -0.48
CA LEU A 32 23.21 4.32 0.29
C LEU A 32 21.98 5.01 0.91
N GLU A 33 22.15 6.20 1.49
CA GLU A 33 21.03 6.98 2.01
C GLU A 33 20.03 7.37 0.91
N THR A 34 20.56 7.83 -0.23
CA THR A 34 19.72 8.21 -1.38
C THR A 34 18.92 7.01 -1.90
N MET A 35 19.58 5.86 -2.07
CA MET A 35 18.93 4.63 -2.48
C MET A 35 17.80 4.22 -1.54
N GLN A 36 18.04 4.25 -0.23
CA GLN A 36 17.03 3.90 0.77
C GLN A 36 15.83 4.86 0.71
N LYS A 37 16.09 6.16 0.61
CA LYS A 37 15.05 7.19 0.48
C LYS A 37 14.22 6.98 -0.77
N GLU A 38 14.84 6.79 -1.92
CA GLU A 38 14.15 6.56 -3.19
C GLU A 38 13.32 5.26 -3.19
N MET A 39 13.84 4.20 -2.56
CA MET A 39 13.09 2.95 -2.41
C MET A 39 11.84 3.16 -1.55
N LEU A 40 11.96 3.91 -0.45
CA LEU A 40 10.84 4.23 0.41
C LEU A 40 9.80 5.11 -0.31
N GLU A 41 10.24 6.13 -1.03
CA GLU A 41 9.36 7.02 -1.80
C GLU A 41 8.60 6.25 -2.89
N ARG A 42 9.27 5.36 -3.62
CA ARG A 42 8.62 4.48 -4.61
C ARG A 42 7.60 3.53 -3.98
N ALA A 43 7.94 2.93 -2.84
CA ALA A 43 7.02 2.05 -2.13
C ALA A 43 5.79 2.80 -1.62
N ARG A 44 5.96 4.02 -1.12
CA ARG A 44 4.85 4.89 -0.71
C ARG A 44 3.97 5.29 -1.88
N ALA A 45 4.57 5.75 -2.97
CA ALA A 45 3.84 6.12 -4.18
C ALA A 45 3.03 4.94 -4.75
N HIS A 46 3.63 3.74 -4.75
CA HIS A 46 2.94 2.53 -5.17
C HIS A 46 1.76 2.19 -4.25
N ARG A 47 1.95 2.22 -2.93
CA ARG A 47 0.86 2.01 -1.96
C ARG A 47 -0.26 3.02 -2.15
N ASP A 48 0.07 4.30 -2.28
CA ASP A 48 -0.92 5.38 -2.37
C ASP A 48 -1.72 5.30 -3.68
N SER A 49 -1.06 4.93 -4.78
CA SER A 49 -1.72 4.70 -6.07
C SER A 49 -2.63 3.46 -6.10
N HIS A 50 -2.45 2.54 -5.14
CA HIS A 50 -3.24 1.32 -4.98
C HIS A 50 -4.11 1.35 -3.71
N THR A 51 -4.40 2.54 -3.20
CA THR A 51 -5.31 2.76 -2.09
C THR A 51 -6.50 3.58 -2.56
N TYR A 52 -7.68 3.02 -2.48
CA TYR A 52 -8.93 3.59 -2.98
C TYR A 52 -9.86 3.91 -1.82
N VAL A 53 -10.92 4.66 -2.10
CA VAL A 53 -11.97 5.02 -1.14
C VAL A 53 -13.30 4.50 -1.66
N ALA A 54 -14.11 3.89 -0.79
CA ALA A 54 -15.46 3.48 -1.09
C ALA A 54 -16.43 4.02 -0.03
N HIS A 55 -17.51 4.63 -0.48
CA HIS A 55 -18.55 5.24 0.36
C HIS A 55 -19.74 4.30 0.60
N ASN A 56 -19.93 3.34 -0.29
CA ASN A 56 -21.02 2.38 -0.27
C ASN A 56 -20.55 1.00 -0.77
N MET A 57 -21.43 0.00 -0.64
CA MET A 57 -21.10 -1.37 -1.01
C MET A 57 -20.89 -1.56 -2.51
N GLU A 58 -21.60 -0.81 -3.35
CA GLU A 58 -21.49 -0.90 -4.81
C GLU A 58 -20.09 -0.45 -5.28
N GLU A 59 -19.63 0.69 -4.80
CA GLU A 59 -18.27 1.19 -5.07
C GLU A 59 -17.20 0.22 -4.54
N PHE A 60 -17.43 -0.32 -3.34
CA PHE A 60 -16.52 -1.26 -2.70
C PHE A 60 -16.36 -2.55 -3.52
N GLU A 61 -17.46 -3.13 -3.99
CA GLU A 61 -17.46 -4.30 -4.85
C GLU A 61 -16.80 -4.02 -6.21
N GLN A 62 -17.13 -2.90 -6.83
CA GLN A 62 -16.56 -2.52 -8.11
C GLN A 62 -15.04 -2.39 -8.02
N ILE A 63 -14.54 -1.71 -6.99
CA ILE A 63 -13.09 -1.55 -6.81
C ILE A 63 -12.41 -2.91 -6.68
N PHE A 64 -12.91 -3.81 -5.84
CA PHE A 64 -12.29 -5.12 -5.65
C PHE A 64 -12.42 -6.08 -6.84
N ASN A 65 -13.37 -5.84 -7.73
CA ASN A 65 -13.51 -6.62 -8.97
C ASN A 65 -12.59 -6.11 -10.09
N GLU A 66 -12.34 -4.80 -10.15
CA GLU A 66 -11.60 -4.17 -11.24
C GLU A 66 -10.13 -3.87 -10.89
N LYS A 67 -9.83 -3.68 -9.60
CA LYS A 67 -8.53 -3.16 -9.13
C LYS A 67 -7.94 -4.03 -8.03
N SER A 68 -6.62 -4.06 -7.97
CA SER A 68 -5.86 -4.65 -6.86
C SER A 68 -5.41 -3.56 -5.89
N GLY A 69 -5.38 -3.86 -4.59
CA GLY A 69 -4.89 -2.93 -3.58
C GLY A 69 -5.74 -2.89 -2.32
N PHE A 70 -5.73 -1.77 -1.65
CA PHE A 70 -6.48 -1.52 -0.43
C PHE A 70 -7.65 -0.58 -0.68
N VAL A 71 -8.72 -0.77 0.08
CA VAL A 71 -9.87 0.13 0.07
C VAL A 71 -10.10 0.68 1.47
N LYS A 72 -10.18 1.99 1.59
CA LYS A 72 -10.66 2.66 2.81
C LYS A 72 -12.17 2.68 2.78
N ALA A 73 -12.82 2.19 3.81
CA ALA A 73 -14.27 2.27 3.96
C ALA A 73 -14.69 2.31 5.43
N MET A 74 -15.86 2.90 5.69
CA MET A 74 -16.39 3.00 7.04
C MET A 74 -17.03 1.70 7.51
N TRP A 75 -16.82 1.38 8.79
CA TRP A 75 -17.29 0.16 9.42
C TRP A 75 -17.97 0.43 10.75
N CYS A 76 -19.07 -0.26 11.02
CA CYS A 76 -19.85 -0.12 12.26
C CYS A 76 -19.23 -0.83 13.47
N GLY A 77 -18.23 -1.68 13.26
CA GLY A 77 -17.61 -2.48 14.31
C GLY A 77 -18.25 -3.85 14.56
N CYS A 78 -19.25 -4.24 13.76
CA CYS A 78 -19.93 -5.53 13.92
C CYS A 78 -19.20 -6.63 13.15
N GLN A 79 -18.93 -7.77 13.80
CA GLN A 79 -18.30 -8.92 13.19
C GLN A 79 -19.12 -9.48 12.01
N GLU A 80 -20.44 -9.48 12.13
CA GLU A 80 -21.34 -9.94 11.05
C GLU A 80 -21.15 -9.20 9.73
N CYS A 81 -20.78 -7.90 9.77
CA CYS A 81 -20.50 -7.13 8.56
C CYS A 81 -19.18 -7.55 7.93
N GLU A 82 -18.17 -7.84 8.75
CA GLU A 82 -16.88 -8.34 8.26
C GLU A 82 -17.03 -9.73 7.63
N ASP A 83 -17.77 -10.61 8.28
CA ASP A 83 -18.05 -11.97 7.79
C ASP A 83 -18.78 -11.94 6.44
N LYS A 84 -19.78 -11.09 6.28
CA LYS A 84 -20.50 -10.90 5.01
C LYS A 84 -19.59 -10.39 3.88
N ILE A 85 -18.71 -9.42 4.18
CA ILE A 85 -17.74 -8.90 3.23
C ILE A 85 -16.76 -10.00 2.82
N LYS A 86 -16.28 -10.78 3.79
CA LYS A 86 -15.36 -11.89 3.57
C LYS A 86 -15.99 -13.00 2.72
N GLU A 87 -17.22 -13.39 3.02
CA GLU A 87 -17.95 -14.41 2.25
C GLU A 87 -18.20 -13.99 0.81
N LYS A 88 -18.57 -12.72 0.61
CA LYS A 88 -18.95 -12.21 -0.71
C LYS A 88 -17.75 -11.92 -1.61
N LEU A 89 -16.68 -11.36 -1.07
CA LEU A 89 -15.57 -10.78 -1.84
C LEU A 89 -14.19 -11.38 -1.52
N ALA A 90 -14.09 -12.28 -0.55
CA ALA A 90 -12.81 -12.74 0.03
C ALA A 90 -11.94 -11.60 0.57
N VAL A 91 -12.57 -10.54 1.07
CA VAL A 91 -11.93 -9.32 1.60
C VAL A 91 -12.04 -9.34 3.11
N THR A 92 -10.97 -8.94 3.77
CA THR A 92 -10.91 -8.83 5.24
C THR A 92 -10.39 -7.46 5.67
N SER A 93 -10.71 -7.06 6.88
CA SER A 93 -10.11 -5.89 7.52
C SER A 93 -8.60 -6.08 7.68
N ARG A 94 -7.81 -5.04 7.44
CA ARG A 94 -6.34 -5.08 7.54
C ARG A 94 -5.81 -4.26 8.69
N CYS A 95 -6.25 -3.01 8.78
CA CYS A 95 -5.92 -2.16 9.91
C CYS A 95 -6.96 -1.05 10.10
N MET A 96 -7.05 -0.58 11.32
CA MET A 96 -7.68 0.70 11.67
C MET A 96 -6.55 1.68 11.99
N PRO A 97 -6.36 2.74 11.19
CA PRO A 97 -5.34 3.74 11.49
C PRO A 97 -5.67 4.49 12.79
N PHE A 98 -4.64 4.98 13.46
CA PHE A 98 -4.83 5.82 14.66
C PHE A 98 -5.50 7.15 14.31
N GLU A 99 -5.13 7.73 13.17
CA GLU A 99 -5.79 8.90 12.62
C GLU A 99 -6.99 8.46 11.80
N GLN A 100 -8.18 8.82 12.25
CA GLN A 100 -9.43 8.44 11.62
C GLN A 100 -9.96 9.54 10.70
N GLU A 101 -10.30 9.16 9.49
CA GLU A 101 -10.97 10.01 8.51
C GLU A 101 -12.45 9.62 8.43
N GLN A 102 -13.35 10.60 8.54
CA GLN A 102 -14.78 10.36 8.32
C GLN A 102 -15.08 10.43 6.82
N ILE A 103 -14.97 9.28 6.15
CA ILE A 103 -15.18 9.16 4.69
C ILE A 103 -16.67 9.16 4.34
N ALA A 104 -17.48 8.50 5.18
CA ALA A 104 -18.93 8.41 5.05
C ALA A 104 -19.56 8.31 6.45
N ASP A 105 -20.85 8.56 6.55
CA ASP A 105 -21.58 8.50 7.84
C ASP A 105 -22.03 7.08 8.19
N THR A 106 -22.04 6.18 7.20
CA THR A 106 -22.59 4.84 7.32
C THR A 106 -21.59 3.74 7.00
N CYS A 107 -21.84 2.58 7.60
CA CYS A 107 -21.10 1.36 7.34
C CYS A 107 -21.28 0.91 5.89
N VAL A 108 -20.19 0.60 5.21
CA VAL A 108 -20.18 0.14 3.82
C VAL A 108 -21.05 -1.10 3.61
N CYS A 109 -21.18 -1.97 4.63
CA CYS A 109 -21.93 -3.22 4.52
C CYS A 109 -23.41 -3.09 4.90
N CYS A 110 -23.71 -2.54 6.08
CA CYS A 110 -25.08 -2.58 6.65
C CYS A 110 -25.81 -1.24 6.64
N GLY A 111 -25.16 -0.15 6.22
CA GLY A 111 -25.74 1.18 6.21
C GLY A 111 -26.02 1.82 7.59
N LYS A 112 -25.69 1.13 8.70
CA LYS A 112 -25.79 1.70 10.04
C LYS A 112 -24.75 2.80 10.26
N PRO A 113 -24.97 3.74 11.19
CA PRO A 113 -23.96 4.75 11.50
C PRO A 113 -22.60 4.13 11.83
N ALA A 114 -21.55 4.66 11.26
CA ALA A 114 -20.18 4.17 11.45
C ALA A 114 -19.22 5.31 11.75
N LYS A 115 -18.28 5.06 12.69
CA LYS A 115 -17.27 6.02 13.11
C LYS A 115 -15.85 5.49 12.95
N LYS A 116 -15.70 4.27 12.42
CA LYS A 116 -14.40 3.62 12.26
C LYS A 116 -14.08 3.49 10.79
N MET A 117 -13.02 4.15 10.36
CA MET A 117 -12.46 3.95 9.03
C MET A 117 -11.46 2.79 9.08
N VAL A 118 -11.59 1.86 8.16
CA VAL A 118 -10.79 0.63 8.09
C VAL A 118 -10.21 0.47 6.69
N TYR A 119 -8.98 0.00 6.64
CA TYR A 119 -8.37 -0.49 5.40
C TYR A 119 -8.77 -1.94 5.17
N TRP A 120 -9.34 -2.19 4.03
CA TRP A 120 -9.78 -3.50 3.58
C TRP A 120 -8.86 -4.02 2.48
N GLY A 121 -8.66 -5.33 2.43
CA GLY A 121 -7.83 -5.95 1.40
C GLY A 121 -8.17 -7.41 1.18
N ARG A 122 -7.98 -7.88 -0.06
CA ARG A 122 -8.11 -9.29 -0.39
C ARG A 122 -6.83 -10.02 0.03
N ALA A 123 -6.97 -11.19 0.66
CA ALA A 123 -5.86 -12.10 0.89
C ALA A 123 -5.56 -12.88 -0.40
N TYR A 124 -4.29 -13.13 -0.63
CA TYR A 124 -3.81 -14.01 -1.69
C TYR A 124 -3.80 -15.45 -1.22
#